data_84c919b5fcae09906402376bf96b29c0
#
_entry.id   84c919b5fcae09906402376bf96b29c0
#
_cell.length_a   1.000
_cell.length_b   1.000
_cell.length_c   1.000
_cell.angle_alpha   90.00
_cell.angle_beta   90.00
_cell.angle_gamma   90.00
#
_symmetry.space_group_name_H-M   'P 1'
#
loop_
_entity.id
_entity.type
_entity.pdbx_description
1 polymer ?
#
loop_
_entity_poly.entity_id
_entity_poly.type
_entity_poly.pdbx_seq_one_letter_code
_entity_poly.pdbx_strand_id
1 'polypeptide(L)'
;SQIHFGGGSPTAMPTSVLKEINEHLLSLFPTIEKPEIAIECHPGYLTEEDWTNLTNSHFNRFSIGIQDLDENVLKTVGRTPSNLPLDVIMGILRKAGATVNMDFLFGLPYQTPESFAKNIERAIALHPDRLVTFSYGHVPWVFKRQQILEKHGLPQPEVKQQMYDNAASLLHEAGYKSIGLDHFVLPDDELYKALEQGLLHRNFQGYCTRRTTGQVYAFGATGISQLDSTYAQNTKDIEEYVDITMSGNISVKKGYKLSPKERIAKEVIER
;
A
#
# COMPACT_ATOMS: atom_id res chain seq x y z
N SER A 1 -8.89 5.41 -14.72
CA SER A 1 -7.64 4.62 -14.85
C SER A 1 -6.80 4.82 -13.61
N GLN A 2 -6.11 3.78 -13.22
CA GLN A 2 -5.17 3.81 -12.10
C GLN A 2 -3.84 3.21 -12.56
N ILE A 3 -2.74 3.84 -12.19
CA ILE A 3 -1.39 3.29 -12.29
C ILE A 3 -0.87 3.18 -10.86
N HIS A 4 -0.36 2.01 -10.48
CA HIS A 4 0.12 1.77 -9.12
C HIS A 4 1.53 1.19 -9.16
N PHE A 5 2.46 1.87 -8.52
CA PHE A 5 3.82 1.41 -8.29
C PHE A 5 3.90 0.81 -6.89
N GLY A 6 4.03 -0.50 -6.81
CA GLY A 6 4.04 -1.25 -5.55
C GLY A 6 4.90 -2.50 -5.63
N GLY A 7 4.88 -3.27 -4.53
CA GLY A 7 5.66 -4.48 -4.40
C GLY A 7 7.14 -4.23 -4.08
N GLY A 8 7.61 -4.76 -2.97
CA GLY A 8 8.92 -4.37 -2.43
C GLY A 8 8.94 -2.91 -1.98
N SER A 9 9.89 -2.13 -2.46
CA SER A 9 9.96 -0.67 -2.23
C SER A 9 10.29 0.03 -3.54
N PRO A 10 9.31 0.55 -4.27
CA PRO A 10 9.55 1.29 -5.52
C PRO A 10 10.58 2.41 -5.35
N THR A 11 10.53 3.09 -4.21
CA THR A 11 11.45 4.19 -3.87
C THR A 11 12.88 3.75 -3.50
N ALA A 12 13.21 2.47 -3.63
CA ALA A 12 14.59 2.01 -3.66
C ALA A 12 15.27 2.26 -5.02
N MET A 13 14.47 2.57 -6.06
CA MET A 13 14.98 2.98 -7.37
C MET A 13 15.16 4.51 -7.42
N PRO A 14 16.09 5.01 -8.25
CA PRO A 14 16.22 6.44 -8.51
C PRO A 14 14.89 7.04 -9.01
N THR A 15 14.56 8.23 -8.51
CA THR A 15 13.31 8.93 -8.90
C THR A 15 13.23 9.23 -10.40
N SER A 16 14.39 9.41 -11.07
CA SER A 16 14.46 9.57 -12.53
C SER A 16 13.96 8.34 -13.30
N VAL A 17 14.28 7.14 -12.81
CA VAL A 17 13.82 5.87 -13.41
C VAL A 17 12.32 5.70 -13.21
N LEU A 18 11.81 6.01 -12.01
CA LEU A 18 10.37 5.98 -11.74
C LEU A 18 9.60 6.96 -12.64
N LYS A 19 10.16 8.14 -12.86
CA LYS A 19 9.62 9.14 -13.79
C LYS A 19 9.55 8.59 -15.21
N GLU A 20 10.65 8.06 -15.73
CA GLU A 20 10.74 7.52 -17.08
C GLU A 20 9.72 6.39 -17.31
N ILE A 21 9.61 5.44 -16.35
CA ILE A 21 8.62 4.37 -16.43
C ILE A 21 7.20 4.93 -16.47
N ASN A 22 6.90 5.91 -15.60
CA ASN A 22 5.57 6.50 -15.52
C ASN A 22 5.20 7.26 -16.82
N GLU A 23 6.12 8.07 -17.32
CA GLU A 23 5.93 8.80 -18.60
C GLU A 23 5.73 7.82 -19.76
N HIS A 24 6.49 6.73 -19.80
CA HIS A 24 6.33 5.70 -20.81
C HIS A 24 4.97 5.01 -20.74
N LEU A 25 4.51 4.63 -19.56
CA LEU A 25 3.18 4.06 -19.35
C LEU A 25 2.08 5.02 -19.81
N LEU A 26 2.19 6.30 -19.45
CA LEU A 26 1.24 7.33 -19.86
C LEU A 26 1.22 7.56 -21.38
N SER A 27 2.34 7.34 -22.06
CA SER A 27 2.43 7.43 -23.53
C SER A 27 1.79 6.24 -24.24
N LEU A 28 1.81 5.06 -23.63
CA LEU A 28 1.29 3.82 -24.24
C LEU A 28 -0.19 3.59 -23.97
N PHE A 29 -0.69 4.02 -22.81
CA PHE A 29 -2.06 3.73 -22.39
C PHE A 29 -2.90 5.01 -22.29
N PRO A 30 -4.02 5.10 -23.02
CA PRO A 30 -4.94 6.20 -22.85
C PRO A 30 -5.54 6.17 -21.45
N THR A 31 -5.48 7.30 -20.77
CA THR A 31 -6.03 7.46 -19.42
C THR A 31 -7.30 8.30 -19.44
N ILE A 32 -8.10 8.22 -18.38
CA ILE A 32 -9.16 9.20 -18.11
C ILE A 32 -8.51 10.57 -17.80
N GLU A 33 -9.30 11.63 -17.80
CA GLU A 33 -8.84 13.02 -17.60
C GLU A 33 -8.00 13.21 -16.33
N LYS A 34 -8.38 12.53 -15.23
CA LYS A 34 -7.66 12.58 -13.95
C LYS A 34 -7.36 11.16 -13.46
N PRO A 35 -6.30 10.52 -13.99
CA PRO A 35 -5.92 9.20 -13.53
C PRO A 35 -5.32 9.27 -12.11
N GLU A 36 -5.57 8.25 -11.30
CA GLU A 36 -4.82 8.06 -10.06
C GLU A 36 -3.48 7.41 -10.39
N ILE A 37 -2.39 8.06 -10.02
CA ILE A 37 -1.02 7.53 -10.19
C ILE A 37 -0.40 7.43 -8.80
N ALA A 38 -0.40 6.21 -8.28
CA ALA A 38 -0.04 5.89 -6.92
C ALA A 38 1.35 5.28 -6.80
N ILE A 39 2.04 5.58 -5.72
CA ILE A 39 3.34 5.00 -5.40
C ILE A 39 3.44 4.63 -3.92
N GLU A 40 3.97 3.43 -3.64
CA GLU A 40 4.35 3.00 -2.29
C GLU A 40 5.75 3.53 -1.96
N CYS A 41 5.86 4.22 -0.82
CA CYS A 41 7.09 4.91 -0.42
C CYS A 41 7.64 4.37 0.89
N HIS A 42 8.94 4.13 0.91
CA HIS A 42 9.71 3.93 2.14
C HIS A 42 10.37 5.26 2.53
N PRO A 43 9.91 5.93 3.61
CA PRO A 43 10.37 7.30 3.91
C PRO A 43 11.84 7.37 4.34
N GLY A 44 12.45 6.25 4.74
CA GLY A 44 13.88 6.17 5.08
C GLY A 44 14.82 6.18 3.88
N TYR A 45 14.30 6.11 2.64
CA TYR A 45 15.14 6.11 1.44
C TYR A 45 15.16 7.45 0.71
N LEU A 46 14.20 8.34 1.00
CA LEU A 46 13.96 9.54 0.21
C LEU A 46 14.52 10.78 0.90
N THR A 47 15.19 11.61 0.11
CA THR A 47 15.58 12.97 0.45
C THR A 47 14.42 13.95 0.16
N GLU A 48 14.55 15.21 0.57
CA GLU A 48 13.59 16.27 0.24
C GLU A 48 13.47 16.49 -1.28
N GLU A 49 14.60 16.38 -1.99
CA GLU A 49 14.66 16.48 -3.45
C GLU A 49 13.91 15.32 -4.11
N ASP A 50 14.07 14.09 -3.59
CA ASP A 50 13.37 12.90 -4.11
C ASP A 50 11.85 13.04 -3.97
N TRP A 51 11.35 13.50 -2.81
CA TRP A 51 9.92 13.77 -2.63
C TRP A 51 9.40 14.79 -3.63
N THR A 52 10.16 15.87 -3.86
CA THR A 52 9.82 16.90 -4.83
C THR A 52 9.83 16.34 -6.27
N ASN A 53 10.84 15.53 -6.60
CA ASN A 53 10.94 14.89 -7.91
C ASN A 53 9.76 13.94 -8.18
N LEU A 54 9.33 13.16 -7.18
CA LEU A 54 8.18 12.28 -7.31
C LEU A 54 6.89 13.08 -7.56
N THR A 55 6.65 14.18 -6.85
CA THR A 55 5.47 15.02 -7.09
C THR A 55 5.47 15.64 -8.50
N ASN A 56 6.65 15.95 -9.04
CA ASN A 56 6.82 16.48 -10.40
C ASN A 56 6.78 15.39 -11.49
N SER A 57 6.65 14.10 -11.10
CA SER A 57 6.64 12.95 -12.00
C SER A 57 5.23 12.34 -12.17
N HIS A 58 4.20 13.17 -12.05
CA HIS A 58 2.78 12.82 -12.18
C HIS A 58 2.20 11.94 -11.06
N PHE A 59 3.00 11.55 -10.05
CA PHE A 59 2.45 10.85 -8.89
C PHE A 59 1.54 11.79 -8.09
N ASN A 60 0.31 11.35 -7.83
CA ASN A 60 -0.70 12.14 -7.13
C ASN A 60 -1.32 11.42 -5.92
N ARG A 61 -0.91 10.16 -5.67
CA ARG A 61 -1.22 9.42 -4.45
C ARG A 61 0.02 8.72 -3.90
N PHE A 62 0.30 8.99 -2.65
CA PHE A 62 1.46 8.46 -1.94
C PHE A 62 1.02 7.57 -0.78
N SER A 63 1.44 6.30 -0.77
CA SER A 63 1.28 5.40 0.38
C SER A 63 2.61 5.32 1.10
N ILE A 64 2.66 5.85 2.32
CA ILE A 64 3.89 5.97 3.10
C ILE A 64 3.89 4.89 4.18
N GLY A 65 4.77 3.91 4.01
CA GLY A 65 4.93 2.84 4.99
C GLY A 65 5.69 3.33 6.23
N ILE A 66 5.00 3.90 7.20
CA ILE A 66 5.57 4.36 8.48
C ILE A 66 5.87 3.16 9.37
N GLN A 67 4.91 2.28 9.54
CA GLN A 67 4.86 1.09 10.37
C GLN A 67 4.83 1.42 11.87
N ASP A 68 5.79 2.16 12.40
CA ASP A 68 5.89 2.66 13.76
C ASP A 68 6.68 3.98 13.80
N LEU A 69 6.58 4.73 14.90
CA LEU A 69 7.38 5.94 15.13
C LEU A 69 8.51 5.70 16.14
N ASP A 70 8.50 4.58 16.87
CA ASP A 70 9.57 4.19 17.79
C ASP A 70 10.72 3.52 17.03
N GLU A 71 11.91 4.13 17.11
CA GLU A 71 13.11 3.63 16.44
C GLU A 71 13.53 2.22 16.91
N ASN A 72 13.26 1.86 18.17
CA ASN A 72 13.57 0.52 18.67
C ASN A 72 12.66 -0.54 18.04
N VAL A 73 11.38 -0.21 17.87
CA VAL A 73 10.42 -1.07 17.16
C VAL A 73 10.88 -1.25 15.72
N LEU A 74 11.15 -0.15 15.00
CA LEU A 74 11.60 -0.18 13.60
C LEU A 74 12.90 -0.96 13.45
N LYS A 75 13.90 -0.70 14.28
CA LYS A 75 15.20 -1.39 14.26
C LYS A 75 15.04 -2.90 14.46
N THR A 76 14.15 -3.31 15.36
CA THR A 76 13.90 -4.73 15.65
C THR A 76 13.35 -5.49 14.45
N VAL A 77 12.55 -4.82 13.62
CA VAL A 77 12.02 -5.40 12.37
C VAL A 77 12.91 -5.11 11.15
N GLY A 78 14.09 -4.53 11.35
CA GLY A 78 15.05 -4.24 10.29
C GLY A 78 14.62 -3.10 9.38
N ARG A 79 13.83 -2.14 9.89
CA ARG A 79 13.32 -1.02 9.11
C ARG A 79 14.05 0.28 9.48
N THR A 80 14.45 1.04 8.49
CA THR A 80 15.04 2.36 8.66
C THR A 80 13.95 3.38 8.98
N PRO A 81 14.12 4.24 10.00
CA PRO A 81 13.22 5.36 10.26
C PRO A 81 13.10 6.31 9.06
N SER A 82 12.12 7.20 9.12
CA SER A 82 11.99 8.27 8.13
C SER A 82 13.24 9.16 8.10
N ASN A 83 13.73 9.43 6.91
CA ASN A 83 14.91 10.29 6.69
C ASN A 83 14.63 11.77 6.96
N LEU A 84 13.36 12.18 6.82
CA LEU A 84 12.89 13.52 7.09
C LEU A 84 11.79 13.51 8.16
N PRO A 85 11.59 14.62 8.87
CA PRO A 85 10.40 14.79 9.70
C PRO A 85 9.12 14.63 8.85
N LEU A 86 8.13 13.91 9.38
CA LEU A 86 6.89 13.64 8.65
C LEU A 86 6.13 14.92 8.28
N ASP A 87 6.25 15.97 9.09
CA ASP A 87 5.63 17.28 8.78
C ASP A 87 6.20 17.90 7.51
N VAL A 88 7.51 17.73 7.26
CA VAL A 88 8.18 18.21 6.04
C VAL A 88 7.67 17.42 4.84
N ILE A 89 7.61 16.09 4.95
CA ILE A 89 7.08 15.23 3.88
C ILE A 89 5.63 15.64 3.56
N MET A 90 4.79 15.75 4.58
CA MET A 90 3.39 16.16 4.40
C MET A 90 3.27 17.56 3.77
N GLY A 91 4.13 18.51 4.16
CA GLY A 91 4.17 19.85 3.57
C GLY A 91 4.45 19.82 2.06
N ILE A 92 5.43 19.00 1.61
CA ILE A 92 5.76 18.82 0.18
C ILE A 92 4.56 18.22 -0.57
N LEU A 93 4.00 17.12 -0.06
CA LEU A 93 2.92 16.41 -0.73
C LEU A 93 1.63 17.25 -0.79
N ARG A 94 1.28 17.95 0.28
CA ARG A 94 0.12 18.86 0.31
C ARG A 94 0.26 20.04 -0.65
N LYS A 95 1.46 20.63 -0.74
CA LYS A 95 1.75 21.69 -1.71
C LYS A 95 1.55 21.23 -3.15
N ALA A 96 1.81 19.97 -3.44
CA ALA A 96 1.57 19.35 -4.74
C ALA A 96 0.11 18.91 -4.96
N GLY A 97 -0.76 19.02 -3.95
CA GLY A 97 -2.15 18.57 -4.03
C GLY A 97 -2.31 17.04 -4.03
N ALA A 98 -1.31 16.32 -3.52
CA ALA A 98 -1.33 14.86 -3.51
C ALA A 98 -2.20 14.30 -2.37
N THR A 99 -2.82 13.15 -2.62
CA THR A 99 -3.48 12.33 -1.61
C THR A 99 -2.45 11.47 -0.88
N VAL A 100 -2.54 11.43 0.45
CA VAL A 100 -1.58 10.72 1.29
C VAL A 100 -2.27 9.63 2.10
N ASN A 101 -1.73 8.42 1.99
CA ASN A 101 -2.02 7.30 2.86
C ASN A 101 -0.82 7.01 3.75
N MET A 102 -1.05 6.74 5.05
CA MET A 102 -0.02 6.30 5.98
C MET A 102 -0.33 4.90 6.49
N ASP A 103 0.66 4.00 6.37
CA ASP A 103 0.54 2.62 6.82
C ASP A 103 1.25 2.43 8.15
N PHE A 104 0.51 1.90 9.13
CA PHE A 104 1.00 1.51 10.45
C PHE A 104 0.84 0.01 10.65
N LEU A 105 1.75 -0.59 11.42
CA LEU A 105 1.76 -2.02 11.70
C LEU A 105 1.71 -2.23 13.22
N PHE A 106 0.67 -2.89 13.70
CA PHE A 106 0.57 -3.22 15.12
C PHE A 106 0.84 -4.69 15.42
N GLY A 107 1.20 -4.98 16.66
CA GLY A 107 1.56 -6.33 17.08
C GLY A 107 3.03 -6.67 16.87
N LEU A 108 3.89 -5.67 16.74
CA LEU A 108 5.34 -5.82 16.71
C LEU A 108 5.93 -5.93 18.13
N PRO A 109 7.16 -6.49 18.28
CA PRO A 109 7.86 -6.48 19.56
C PRO A 109 7.99 -5.06 20.11
N TYR A 110 7.94 -4.93 21.44
CA TYR A 110 8.02 -3.68 22.21
C TYR A 110 6.83 -2.73 22.07
N GLN A 111 5.89 -2.98 21.18
CA GLN A 111 4.66 -2.19 21.15
C GLN A 111 3.75 -2.52 22.33
N THR A 112 3.07 -1.49 22.84
CA THR A 112 1.97 -1.59 23.81
C THR A 112 0.74 -0.87 23.27
N PRO A 113 -0.46 -1.11 23.80
CA PRO A 113 -1.66 -0.36 23.42
C PRO A 113 -1.47 1.16 23.49
N GLU A 114 -0.75 1.65 24.51
CA GLU A 114 -0.48 3.07 24.74
C GLU A 114 0.54 3.62 23.73
N SER A 115 1.59 2.87 23.40
CA SER A 115 2.59 3.31 22.43
C SER A 115 2.01 3.36 21.01
N PHE A 116 1.19 2.36 20.66
CA PHE A 116 0.54 2.36 19.36
C PHE A 116 -0.53 3.48 19.24
N ALA A 117 -1.29 3.72 20.31
CA ALA A 117 -2.23 4.85 20.37
C ALA A 117 -1.53 6.19 20.09
N LYS A 118 -0.35 6.45 20.69
CA LYS A 118 0.46 7.64 20.41
C LYS A 118 0.90 7.75 18.93
N ASN A 119 1.22 6.64 18.28
CA ASN A 119 1.51 6.62 16.86
C ASN A 119 0.30 7.12 16.05
N ILE A 120 -0.89 6.64 16.39
CA ILE A 120 -2.14 7.03 15.71
C ILE A 120 -2.49 8.50 16.00
N GLU A 121 -2.36 8.97 17.24
CA GLU A 121 -2.55 10.39 17.58
C GLU A 121 -1.62 11.30 16.76
N ARG A 122 -0.34 10.90 16.64
CA ARG A 122 0.62 11.64 15.81
C ARG A 122 0.25 11.61 14.33
N ALA A 123 -0.22 10.47 13.82
CA ALA A 123 -0.69 10.36 12.45
C ALA A 123 -1.92 11.27 12.21
N ILE A 124 -2.90 11.25 13.11
CA ILE A 124 -4.08 12.13 13.06
C ILE A 124 -3.67 13.60 13.00
N ALA A 125 -2.69 14.01 13.80
CA ALA A 125 -2.18 15.40 13.82
C ALA A 125 -1.54 15.82 12.48
N LEU A 126 -1.05 14.88 11.68
CA LEU A 126 -0.53 15.12 10.33
C LEU A 126 -1.63 15.18 9.27
N HIS A 127 -2.84 14.78 9.63
CA HIS A 127 -4.03 14.83 8.79
C HIS A 127 -3.89 14.15 7.41
N PRO A 128 -3.43 12.89 7.32
CA PRO A 128 -3.43 12.17 6.05
C PRO A 128 -4.86 11.92 5.56
N ASP A 129 -5.04 11.68 4.27
CA ASP A 129 -6.36 11.38 3.70
C ASP A 129 -6.82 9.98 4.07
N ARG A 130 -5.85 9.06 4.21
CA ARG A 130 -6.07 7.65 4.52
C ARG A 130 -5.07 7.17 5.56
N LEU A 131 -5.52 6.25 6.40
CA LEU A 131 -4.71 5.53 7.38
C LEU A 131 -5.02 4.04 7.32
N VAL A 132 -3.98 3.24 7.34
CA VAL A 132 -4.11 1.79 7.41
C VAL A 132 -3.39 1.27 8.64
N THR A 133 -4.07 0.40 9.40
CA THR A 133 -3.54 -0.21 10.61
C THR A 133 -3.45 -1.72 10.44
N PHE A 134 -2.35 -2.19 9.82
CA PHE A 134 -2.15 -3.61 9.57
C PHE A 134 -1.79 -4.38 10.85
N SER A 135 -2.37 -5.57 11.01
CA SER A 135 -1.91 -6.51 12.04
C SER A 135 -0.67 -7.26 11.57
N TYR A 136 0.39 -7.26 12.38
CA TYR A 136 1.56 -8.10 12.10
C TYR A 136 1.18 -9.58 12.05
N GLY A 137 1.43 -10.20 10.89
CA GLY A 137 1.24 -11.63 10.66
C GLY A 137 2.52 -12.41 10.94
N HIS A 138 2.53 -13.19 12.03
CA HIS A 138 3.67 -14.03 12.39
C HIS A 138 3.57 -15.41 11.73
N VAL A 139 4.37 -15.64 10.69
CA VAL A 139 4.38 -16.88 9.88
C VAL A 139 5.81 -17.41 9.68
N PRO A 140 6.54 -17.74 10.78
CA PRO A 140 7.97 -18.08 10.72
C PRO A 140 8.27 -19.35 9.93
N TRP A 141 7.27 -20.22 9.73
CA TRP A 141 7.39 -21.40 8.87
C TRP A 141 7.48 -21.05 7.38
N VAL A 142 7.01 -19.86 6.97
CA VAL A 142 7.15 -19.31 5.61
C VAL A 142 8.37 -18.39 5.54
N PHE A 143 8.49 -17.48 6.50
CA PHE A 143 9.55 -16.47 6.56
C PHE A 143 10.45 -16.70 7.77
N LYS A 144 11.47 -17.52 7.62
CA LYS A 144 12.39 -17.92 8.72
C LYS A 144 12.99 -16.73 9.49
N ARG A 145 13.18 -15.59 8.83
CA ARG A 145 13.70 -14.36 9.47
C ARG A 145 12.78 -13.86 10.60
N GLN A 146 11.48 -14.16 10.55
CA GLN A 146 10.53 -13.76 11.59
C GLN A 146 10.81 -14.46 12.94
N GLN A 147 11.48 -15.61 12.97
CA GLN A 147 11.86 -16.30 14.20
C GLN A 147 12.72 -15.43 15.15
N ILE A 148 13.45 -14.46 14.60
CA ILE A 148 14.24 -13.52 15.39
C ILE A 148 13.33 -12.67 16.29
N LEU A 149 12.14 -12.33 15.82
CA LEU A 149 11.21 -11.46 16.54
C LEU A 149 10.60 -12.16 17.77
N GLU A 150 10.52 -13.48 17.78
CA GLU A 150 10.05 -14.26 18.94
C GLU A 150 10.92 -14.01 20.19
N LYS A 151 12.23 -13.77 19.98
CA LYS A 151 13.17 -13.49 21.08
C LYS A 151 12.95 -12.13 21.74
N HIS A 152 12.27 -11.22 21.06
CA HIS A 152 11.99 -9.88 21.53
C HIS A 152 10.60 -9.75 22.18
N GLY A 153 9.82 -10.84 22.21
CA GLY A 153 8.48 -10.88 22.80
C GLY A 153 7.43 -10.25 21.88
N LEU A 154 6.63 -11.09 21.24
CA LEU A 154 5.47 -10.65 20.46
C LEU A 154 4.27 -10.43 21.39
N PRO A 155 3.48 -9.36 21.18
CA PRO A 155 2.25 -9.13 21.94
C PRO A 155 1.27 -10.30 21.79
N GLN A 156 0.58 -10.61 22.88
CA GLN A 156 -0.47 -11.63 22.90
C GLN A 156 -1.69 -11.16 22.07
N PRO A 157 -2.54 -12.05 21.58
CA PRO A 157 -3.70 -11.72 20.75
C PRO A 157 -4.61 -10.65 21.37
N GLU A 158 -4.84 -10.73 22.70
CA GLU A 158 -5.68 -9.79 23.45
C GLU A 158 -5.07 -8.38 23.45
N VAL A 159 -3.75 -8.28 23.59
CA VAL A 159 -3.02 -7.01 23.52
C VAL A 159 -3.09 -6.41 22.11
N LYS A 160 -2.96 -7.26 21.08
CA LYS A 160 -3.12 -6.81 19.69
C LYS A 160 -4.54 -6.32 19.41
N GLN A 161 -5.56 -7.01 19.95
CA GLN A 161 -6.93 -6.56 19.82
C GLN A 161 -7.13 -5.18 20.48
N GLN A 162 -6.58 -4.97 21.67
CA GLN A 162 -6.64 -3.69 22.35
C GLN A 162 -5.92 -2.57 21.59
N MET A 163 -4.77 -2.85 20.94
CA MET A 163 -4.10 -1.90 20.06
C MET A 163 -5.03 -1.45 18.93
N TYR A 164 -5.69 -2.41 18.28
CA TYR A 164 -6.62 -2.13 17.18
C TYR A 164 -7.84 -1.33 17.67
N ASP A 165 -8.47 -1.74 18.76
CA ASP A 165 -9.67 -1.10 19.30
C ASP A 165 -9.39 0.36 19.70
N ASN A 166 -8.24 0.61 20.35
CA ASN A 166 -7.80 1.96 20.70
C ASN A 166 -7.56 2.81 19.44
N ALA A 167 -6.87 2.25 18.45
CA ALA A 167 -6.60 2.95 17.19
C ALA A 167 -7.89 3.29 16.44
N ALA A 168 -8.82 2.34 16.33
CA ALA A 168 -10.10 2.54 15.67
C ALA A 168 -10.94 3.62 16.37
N SER A 169 -10.95 3.62 17.71
CA SER A 169 -11.65 4.64 18.52
C SER A 169 -11.10 6.03 18.23
N LEU A 170 -9.77 6.21 18.33
CA LEU A 170 -9.09 7.48 18.07
C LEU A 170 -9.36 7.99 16.65
N LEU A 171 -9.31 7.10 15.66
CA LEU A 171 -9.57 7.46 14.27
C LEU A 171 -11.01 7.88 14.04
N HIS A 172 -11.99 7.17 14.63
CA HIS A 172 -13.40 7.55 14.54
C HIS A 172 -13.68 8.88 15.24
N GLU A 173 -13.10 9.12 16.42
CA GLU A 173 -13.20 10.40 17.15
C GLU A 173 -12.61 11.57 16.34
N ALA A 174 -11.53 11.30 15.59
CA ALA A 174 -10.93 12.27 14.67
C ALA A 174 -11.69 12.44 13.34
N GLY A 175 -12.82 11.74 13.15
CA GLY A 175 -13.70 11.88 11.99
C GLY A 175 -13.41 10.93 10.83
N TYR A 176 -12.40 10.07 10.93
CA TYR A 176 -12.14 9.04 9.91
C TYR A 176 -13.26 8.00 9.87
N LYS A 177 -13.52 7.46 8.69
CA LYS A 177 -14.50 6.42 8.42
C LYS A 177 -13.81 5.12 8.06
N SER A 178 -14.25 4.02 8.66
CA SER A 178 -13.80 2.68 8.27
C SER A 178 -14.44 2.30 6.93
N ILE A 179 -13.62 1.82 6.00
CA ILE A 179 -14.06 1.30 4.69
C ILE A 179 -13.93 -0.22 4.58
N GLY A 180 -13.41 -0.85 5.60
CA GLY A 180 -13.26 -2.30 5.73
C GLY A 180 -11.98 -2.67 6.47
N LEU A 181 -12.03 -3.75 7.24
CA LEU A 181 -10.92 -4.31 8.02
C LEU A 181 -10.12 -3.24 8.79
N ASP A 182 -9.00 -2.83 8.23
CA ASP A 182 -7.93 -2.03 8.80
C ASP A 182 -7.72 -0.68 8.09
N HIS A 183 -8.64 -0.32 7.17
CA HIS A 183 -8.55 0.91 6.38
C HIS A 183 -9.52 1.98 6.88
N PHE A 184 -8.97 3.17 7.12
CA PHE A 184 -9.68 4.36 7.58
C PHE A 184 -9.39 5.54 6.64
N VAL A 185 -10.43 6.27 6.27
CA VAL A 185 -10.33 7.38 5.32
C VAL A 185 -11.13 8.59 5.80
N LEU A 186 -10.76 9.78 5.34
CA LEU A 186 -11.58 10.97 5.57
C LEU A 186 -12.93 10.86 4.83
N PRO A 187 -14.01 11.49 5.33
CA PRO A 187 -15.34 11.41 4.72
C PRO A 187 -15.39 11.89 3.26
N ASP A 188 -14.50 12.82 2.90
CA ASP A 188 -14.42 13.35 1.54
C ASP A 188 -13.62 12.46 0.58
N ASP A 189 -12.95 11.42 1.08
CA ASP A 189 -12.20 10.49 0.25
C ASP A 189 -13.11 9.73 -0.72
N GLU A 190 -12.61 9.50 -1.92
CA GLU A 190 -13.34 8.79 -2.97
C GLU A 190 -13.70 7.35 -2.61
N LEU A 191 -12.90 6.69 -1.77
CA LEU A 191 -13.16 5.31 -1.34
C LEU A 191 -14.38 5.26 -0.41
N TYR A 192 -14.55 6.26 0.48
CA TYR A 192 -15.74 6.32 1.32
C TYR A 192 -16.99 6.63 0.49
N LYS A 193 -16.90 7.57 -0.45
CA LYS A 193 -18.00 7.85 -1.38
C LYS A 193 -18.36 6.62 -2.23
N ALA A 194 -17.35 5.87 -2.68
CA ALA A 194 -17.57 4.62 -3.41
C ALA A 194 -18.22 3.54 -2.54
N LEU A 195 -17.86 3.45 -1.25
CA LEU A 195 -18.51 2.55 -0.30
C LEU A 195 -20.00 2.88 -0.15
N GLU A 196 -20.34 4.15 0.08
CA GLU A 196 -21.74 4.60 0.21
C GLU A 196 -22.57 4.34 -1.05
N GLN A 197 -21.94 4.36 -2.21
CA GLN A 197 -22.58 4.10 -3.51
C GLN A 197 -22.56 2.62 -3.94
N GLY A 198 -21.97 1.73 -3.13
CA GLY A 198 -21.79 0.33 -3.50
C GLY A 198 -20.82 0.11 -4.67
N LEU A 199 -19.92 1.05 -4.91
CA LEU A 199 -18.91 1.04 -5.98
C LEU A 199 -17.49 0.77 -5.47
N LEU A 200 -17.32 0.54 -4.16
CA LEU A 200 -16.03 0.15 -3.60
C LEU A 200 -15.65 -1.23 -4.14
N HIS A 201 -14.41 -1.35 -4.58
CA HIS A 201 -13.86 -2.59 -5.10
C HIS A 201 -12.54 -2.92 -4.41
N ARG A 202 -12.24 -4.20 -4.26
CA ARG A 202 -10.97 -4.67 -3.72
C ARG A 202 -10.25 -5.54 -4.75
N ASN A 203 -8.97 -5.25 -4.95
CA ASN A 203 -8.06 -6.08 -5.73
C ASN A 203 -6.84 -6.48 -4.89
N PHE A 204 -5.78 -7.02 -5.51
CA PHE A 204 -4.57 -7.42 -4.81
C PHE A 204 -3.78 -6.28 -4.16
N GLN A 205 -4.00 -5.03 -4.58
CA GLN A 205 -3.32 -3.86 -4.04
C GLN A 205 -4.11 -3.15 -2.94
N GLY A 206 -5.36 -3.53 -2.70
CA GLY A 206 -6.21 -2.94 -1.69
C GLY A 206 -7.54 -2.42 -2.24
N TYR A 207 -8.10 -1.42 -1.59
CA TYR A 207 -9.37 -0.83 -1.99
C TYR A 207 -9.20 0.18 -3.11
N CYS A 208 -10.09 0.14 -4.07
CA CYS A 208 -10.17 1.08 -5.19
C CYS A 208 -11.62 1.34 -5.60
N THR A 209 -11.84 2.37 -6.41
CA THR A 209 -13.14 2.67 -6.99
C THR A 209 -13.30 1.94 -8.33
N ARG A 210 -14.53 1.57 -8.70
CA ARG A 210 -14.83 0.97 -10.01
C ARG A 210 -14.94 2.05 -11.10
N ARG A 211 -13.85 2.79 -11.33
CA ARG A 211 -13.85 3.85 -12.36
C ARG A 211 -13.72 3.33 -13.79
N THR A 212 -13.26 2.08 -13.94
CA THR A 212 -13.02 1.45 -15.24
C THR A 212 -13.47 -0.02 -15.24
N THR A 213 -12.83 -0.86 -16.05
CA THR A 213 -13.19 -2.29 -16.22
C THR A 213 -13.00 -3.14 -14.96
N GLY A 214 -12.29 -2.66 -13.94
CA GLY A 214 -11.91 -3.44 -12.76
C GLY A 214 -10.81 -4.47 -13.04
N GLN A 215 -10.23 -4.48 -14.27
CA GLN A 215 -9.12 -5.36 -14.62
C GLN A 215 -7.79 -4.74 -14.21
N VAL A 216 -6.86 -5.59 -13.78
CA VAL A 216 -5.49 -5.22 -13.41
C VAL A 216 -4.52 -5.90 -14.36
N TYR A 217 -3.69 -5.11 -15.01
CA TYR A 217 -2.56 -5.57 -15.82
C TYR A 217 -1.29 -5.32 -15.03
N ALA A 218 -0.60 -6.39 -14.63
CA ALA A 218 0.58 -6.32 -13.78
C ALA A 218 1.86 -6.45 -14.59
N PHE A 219 2.75 -5.50 -14.39
CA PHE A 219 4.12 -5.50 -14.91
C PHE A 219 5.09 -5.82 -13.77
N GLY A 220 6.25 -6.35 -14.13
CA GLY A 220 7.31 -6.72 -13.19
C GLY A 220 7.27 -8.18 -12.76
N ALA A 221 8.37 -8.66 -12.20
CA ALA A 221 8.48 -9.98 -11.58
C ALA A 221 7.46 -10.10 -10.45
N THR A 222 6.91 -11.30 -10.23
CA THR A 222 5.83 -11.59 -9.26
C THR A 222 4.46 -10.99 -9.57
N GLY A 223 4.34 -10.04 -10.49
CA GLY A 223 3.11 -9.32 -10.79
C GLY A 223 1.93 -10.24 -11.08
N ILE A 224 0.76 -9.93 -10.51
CA ILE A 224 -0.48 -10.70 -10.69
C ILE A 224 -1.48 -9.85 -11.47
N SER A 225 -1.75 -10.24 -12.71
CA SER A 225 -2.83 -9.67 -13.50
C SER A 225 -4.16 -10.31 -13.10
N GLN A 226 -5.17 -9.47 -12.90
CA GLN A 226 -6.54 -9.88 -12.60
C GLN A 226 -7.45 -9.43 -13.73
N LEU A 227 -7.84 -10.38 -14.56
CA LEU A 227 -8.76 -10.13 -15.65
C LEU A 227 -10.18 -10.57 -15.26
N ASP A 228 -11.13 -10.36 -16.13
CA ASP A 228 -12.54 -10.70 -15.88
C ASP A 228 -12.74 -12.15 -15.39
N SER A 229 -12.12 -13.10 -16.07
CA SER A 229 -12.26 -14.53 -15.78
C SER A 229 -10.94 -15.27 -15.57
N THR A 230 -9.83 -14.55 -15.44
CA THR A 230 -8.49 -15.18 -15.40
C THR A 230 -7.55 -14.40 -14.49
N TYR A 231 -6.77 -15.14 -13.71
CA TYR A 231 -5.60 -14.63 -13.00
C TYR A 231 -4.35 -15.11 -13.68
N ALA A 232 -3.34 -14.26 -13.83
CA ALA A 232 -2.07 -14.60 -14.42
C ALA A 232 -0.94 -14.01 -13.58
N GLN A 233 0.02 -14.83 -13.16
CA GLN A 233 1.16 -14.42 -12.38
C GLN A 233 2.44 -14.59 -13.18
N ASN A 234 3.22 -13.51 -13.25
CA ASN A 234 4.57 -13.51 -13.81
C ASN A 234 5.52 -14.39 -12.99
N THR A 235 6.64 -14.77 -13.59
CA THR A 235 7.70 -15.45 -12.85
C THR A 235 8.12 -14.66 -11.62
N LYS A 236 8.57 -15.37 -10.58
CA LYS A 236 9.10 -14.76 -9.35
C LYS A 236 10.60 -14.50 -9.41
N ASP A 237 11.26 -15.11 -10.37
CA ASP A 237 12.69 -14.94 -10.62
C ASP A 237 12.90 -13.68 -11.47
N ILE A 238 13.76 -12.79 -11.01
CA ILE A 238 13.98 -11.49 -11.63
C ILE A 238 14.77 -11.67 -12.93
N GLU A 239 15.81 -12.51 -12.94
CA GLU A 239 16.64 -12.75 -14.14
C GLU A 239 15.80 -13.41 -15.23
N GLU A 240 15.04 -14.44 -14.89
CA GLU A 240 14.10 -15.09 -15.82
C GLU A 240 13.06 -14.09 -16.35
N TYR A 241 12.55 -13.18 -15.51
CA TYR A 241 11.61 -12.14 -15.94
C TYR A 241 12.24 -11.23 -17.01
N VAL A 242 13.45 -10.76 -16.76
CA VAL A 242 14.20 -9.88 -17.67
C VAL A 242 14.46 -10.60 -19.00
N ASP A 243 14.99 -11.83 -18.97
CA ASP A 243 15.31 -12.59 -20.17
C ASP A 243 14.08 -12.84 -21.06
N ILE A 244 12.97 -13.24 -20.44
CA ILE A 244 11.72 -13.50 -21.16
C ILE A 244 11.18 -12.20 -21.79
N THR A 245 11.14 -11.10 -21.03
CA THR A 245 10.59 -9.84 -21.53
C THR A 245 11.48 -9.18 -22.58
N MET A 246 12.79 -9.24 -22.42
CA MET A 246 13.76 -8.75 -23.42
C MET A 246 13.69 -9.54 -24.74
N SER A 247 13.27 -10.80 -24.69
CA SER A 247 13.01 -11.60 -25.92
C SER A 247 11.63 -11.32 -26.56
N GLY A 248 10.86 -10.35 -26.02
CA GLY A 248 9.54 -9.99 -26.53
C GLY A 248 8.41 -10.95 -26.11
N ASN A 249 8.66 -11.81 -25.13
CA ASN A 249 7.69 -12.79 -24.65
C ASN A 249 7.00 -12.36 -23.35
N ILE A 250 5.87 -12.99 -23.04
CA ILE A 250 5.11 -12.76 -21.81
C ILE A 250 5.64 -13.70 -20.71
N SER A 251 6.00 -13.14 -19.56
CA SER A 251 6.65 -13.87 -18.45
C SER A 251 5.68 -14.60 -17.51
N VAL A 252 4.45 -14.88 -17.95
CA VAL A 252 3.45 -15.58 -17.13
C VAL A 252 3.87 -17.02 -16.86
N LYS A 253 3.99 -17.38 -15.59
CA LYS A 253 4.36 -18.72 -15.09
C LYS A 253 3.16 -19.50 -14.56
N LYS A 254 2.17 -18.80 -14.00
CA LYS A 254 0.94 -19.40 -13.47
C LYS A 254 -0.26 -18.67 -14.02
N GLY A 255 -1.25 -19.44 -14.44
CA GLY A 255 -2.54 -18.92 -14.84
C GLY A 255 -3.67 -19.72 -14.20
N TYR A 256 -4.76 -19.06 -13.89
CA TYR A 256 -5.97 -19.70 -13.40
C TYR A 256 -7.19 -19.11 -14.09
N LYS A 257 -7.94 -19.94 -14.79
CA LYS A 257 -9.20 -19.56 -15.46
C LYS A 257 -10.39 -19.93 -14.57
N LEU A 258 -11.20 -18.94 -14.21
CA LEU A 258 -12.38 -19.14 -13.38
C LEU A 258 -13.46 -19.93 -14.13
N SER A 259 -14.02 -20.93 -13.48
CA SER A 259 -15.26 -21.58 -13.89
C SER A 259 -16.46 -20.60 -13.74
N PRO A 260 -17.61 -20.88 -14.37
CA PRO A 260 -18.80 -20.05 -14.19
C PRO A 260 -19.23 -19.90 -12.73
N LYS A 261 -19.11 -20.94 -11.91
CA LYS A 261 -19.42 -20.90 -10.48
C LYS A 261 -18.46 -20.01 -9.70
N GLU A 262 -17.17 -20.06 -9.99
CA GLU A 262 -16.16 -19.21 -9.34
C GLU A 262 -16.29 -17.75 -9.74
N ARG A 263 -16.74 -17.46 -10.95
CA ARG A 263 -17.04 -16.07 -11.37
C ARG A 263 -18.17 -15.47 -10.54
N ILE A 264 -19.23 -16.24 -10.26
CA ILE A 264 -20.33 -15.80 -9.38
C ILE A 264 -19.80 -15.60 -7.95
N ALA A 265 -18.98 -16.55 -7.45
CA ALA A 265 -18.36 -16.41 -6.13
C ALA A 265 -17.47 -15.15 -6.03
N LYS A 266 -16.68 -14.88 -7.06
CA LYS A 266 -15.86 -13.65 -7.16
C LYS A 266 -16.74 -12.40 -7.05
N GLU A 267 -17.83 -12.30 -7.81
CA GLU A 267 -18.73 -11.15 -7.72
C GLU A 267 -19.34 -10.96 -6.33
N VAL A 268 -19.66 -12.05 -5.63
CA VAL A 268 -20.20 -11.98 -4.25
C VAL A 268 -19.13 -11.52 -3.25
N ILE A 269 -17.86 -11.96 -3.43
CA ILE A 269 -16.75 -11.58 -2.54
C ILE A 269 -16.31 -10.14 -2.76
N GLU A 270 -16.46 -9.63 -3.98
CA GLU A 270 -16.04 -8.28 -4.36
C GLU A 270 -17.10 -7.19 -4.08
N ARG A 271 -18.27 -7.60 -3.59
CA ARG A 271 -19.35 -6.70 -3.14
C ARG A 271 -19.35 -6.51 -1.63
#